data_22d4a84cd859db2b2838697a65c74121
#
_entry.id   22d4a84cd859db2b2838697a65c74121
#
_cell.length_a   1.000
_cell.length_b   1.000
_cell.length_c   1.000
_cell.angle_alpha   90.00
_cell.angle_beta   90.00
_cell.angle_gamma   90.00
#
_symmetry.space_group_name_H-M   'P 1'
#
loop_
_entity.id
_entity.type
_entity.pdbx_description
1 polymer ?
#
loop_
_entity_poly.entity_id
_entity_poly.type
_entity_poly.pdbx_seq_one_letter_code
_entity_poly.pdbx_strand_id
1 'polypeptide(L)'
;MNPVVMQLTVRGLLGRRRSLLLVILPVLLLGLAGLTRWGSHADVGASAGLVGNFALGTLLPLMCLLIGTGVIGPEIDDGSIVYLLNKPVPRRTILLSKLAVALATTLVFAVLPIAASAAVAGDDHFKLTGAYGLAALLAGIAYTTIFVALSVLTRNAVIIGLLYALLWEGVLGGYVPGVKDVSVRQWALAPAEHLLDAADAAGWGVTSAVSTTVGITMLAAVVLGAGWIAIGKLKTLRLAAAE
;
A
#
# COMPACT_ATOMS: atom_id res chain seq x y z
N MET A 1 13.47 14.04 11.08
CA MET A 1 13.79 13.08 10.00
C MET A 1 15.26 13.22 9.65
N ASN A 2 15.98 12.12 9.38
CA ASN A 2 17.43 12.17 9.10
C ASN A 2 17.67 11.91 7.60
N PRO A 3 18.24 12.87 6.83
CA PRO A 3 18.40 12.76 5.39
C PRO A 3 19.34 11.62 4.98
N VAL A 4 20.35 11.31 5.81
CA VAL A 4 21.28 10.20 5.53
C VAL A 4 20.56 8.85 5.59
N VAL A 5 19.68 8.64 6.59
CA VAL A 5 18.87 7.43 6.71
C VAL A 5 17.93 7.31 5.51
N MET A 6 17.31 8.40 5.07
CA MET A 6 16.43 8.41 3.91
C MET A 6 17.18 8.02 2.63
N GLN A 7 18.34 8.61 2.38
CA GLN A 7 19.15 8.32 1.18
C GLN A 7 19.62 6.86 1.14
N LEU A 8 20.05 6.30 2.28
CA LEU A 8 20.46 4.90 2.39
C LEU A 8 19.27 3.97 2.12
N THR A 9 18.09 4.31 2.65
CA THR A 9 16.86 3.52 2.43
C THR A 9 16.44 3.52 0.97
N VAL A 10 16.46 4.68 0.29
CA VAL A 10 16.15 4.78 -1.14
C VAL A 10 17.12 3.93 -1.98
N ARG A 11 18.41 4.03 -1.71
CA ARG A 11 19.41 3.21 -2.41
C ARG A 11 19.23 1.70 -2.14
N GLY A 12 18.89 1.33 -0.91
CA GLY A 12 18.61 -0.06 -0.54
C GLY A 12 17.37 -0.63 -1.23
N LEU A 13 16.31 0.17 -1.39
CA LEU A 13 15.10 -0.22 -2.10
C LEU A 13 15.31 -0.34 -3.61
N LEU A 14 15.94 0.66 -4.23
CA LEU A 14 16.09 0.76 -5.68
C LEU A 14 17.29 -0.04 -6.22
N GLY A 15 18.27 -0.36 -5.38
CA GLY A 15 19.50 -1.06 -5.79
C GLY A 15 19.39 -2.60 -5.84
N ARG A 16 18.27 -3.20 -5.46
CA ARG A 16 18.07 -4.66 -5.43
C ARG A 16 17.22 -5.15 -6.61
N ARG A 17 17.36 -6.43 -6.98
CA ARG A 17 16.52 -7.07 -8.01
C ARG A 17 15.01 -6.93 -7.76
N ARG A 18 14.61 -6.72 -6.49
CA ARG A 18 13.21 -6.44 -6.10
C ARG A 18 12.68 -5.12 -6.67
N SER A 19 13.54 -4.14 -6.96
CA SER A 19 13.14 -2.88 -7.58
C SER A 19 12.60 -3.05 -8.99
N LEU A 20 13.00 -4.10 -9.71
CA LEU A 20 12.44 -4.40 -11.03
C LEU A 20 10.93 -4.67 -10.94
N LEU A 21 10.46 -5.37 -9.88
CA LEU A 21 9.03 -5.60 -9.66
C LEU A 21 8.27 -4.29 -9.41
N LEU A 22 8.90 -3.31 -8.75
CA LEU A 22 8.29 -2.00 -8.50
C LEU A 22 8.06 -1.21 -9.80
N VAL A 23 8.79 -1.53 -10.87
CA VAL A 23 8.61 -0.90 -12.18
C VAL A 23 7.74 -1.77 -13.09
N ILE A 24 7.95 -3.08 -13.11
CA ILE A 24 7.23 -4.01 -13.99
C ILE A 24 5.74 -4.02 -13.68
N LEU A 25 5.34 -4.07 -12.39
CA LEU A 25 3.94 -4.15 -11.99
C LEU A 25 3.12 -2.92 -12.41
N PRO A 26 3.57 -1.67 -12.19
CA PRO A 26 2.88 -0.48 -12.70
C PRO A 26 2.82 -0.42 -14.23
N VAL A 27 3.91 -0.79 -14.92
CA VAL A 27 3.94 -0.82 -16.39
C VAL A 27 2.93 -1.85 -16.93
N LEU A 28 2.86 -3.03 -16.31
CA LEU A 28 1.89 -4.05 -16.65
C LEU A 28 0.46 -3.55 -16.43
N LEU A 29 0.19 -2.87 -15.30
CA LEU A 29 -1.12 -2.29 -15.02
C LEU A 29 -1.54 -1.27 -16.09
N LEU A 30 -0.64 -0.34 -16.43
CA LEU A 30 -0.92 0.68 -17.45
C LEU A 30 -1.09 0.05 -18.84
N GLY A 31 -0.30 -0.99 -19.16
CA GLY A 31 -0.45 -1.76 -20.39
C GLY A 31 -1.82 -2.45 -20.47
N LEU A 32 -2.26 -3.09 -19.39
CA LEU A 32 -3.59 -3.72 -19.31
C LEU A 32 -4.71 -2.68 -19.41
N ALA A 33 -4.58 -1.51 -18.75
CA ALA A 33 -5.55 -0.43 -18.86
C ALA A 33 -5.65 0.11 -20.30
N GLY A 34 -4.52 0.23 -21.00
CA GLY A 34 -4.50 0.58 -22.43
C GLY A 34 -5.15 -0.48 -23.31
N LEU A 35 -4.92 -1.77 -23.02
CA LEU A 35 -5.55 -2.88 -23.77
C LEU A 35 -7.05 -2.94 -23.55
N THR A 36 -7.56 -2.75 -22.34
CA THR A 36 -9.02 -2.72 -22.08
C THR A 36 -9.67 -1.57 -22.84
N ARG A 37 -9.03 -0.40 -22.90
CA ARG A 37 -9.54 0.73 -23.67
C ARG A 37 -9.53 0.47 -25.19
N TRP A 38 -8.51 -0.19 -25.70
CA TRP A 38 -8.42 -0.46 -27.16
C TRP A 38 -9.32 -1.60 -27.61
N GLY A 39 -9.39 -2.68 -26.81
CA GLY A 39 -10.05 -3.93 -27.25
C GLY A 39 -11.55 -3.98 -27.01
N SER A 40 -12.09 -3.30 -26.03
CA SER A 40 -13.48 -3.48 -25.57
C SER A 40 -14.46 -2.37 -25.98
N HIS A 41 -14.05 -1.37 -26.79
CA HIS A 41 -14.92 -0.22 -27.09
C HIS A 41 -15.75 0.22 -25.86
N ALA A 42 -15.06 0.51 -24.73
CA ALA A 42 -15.66 0.99 -23.50
C ALA A 42 -16.57 0.00 -22.74
N ASP A 43 -16.16 -1.27 -22.56
CA ASP A 43 -16.79 -2.11 -21.54
C ASP A 43 -16.37 -1.60 -20.14
N VAL A 44 -17.25 -0.77 -19.57
CA VAL A 44 -17.08 -0.17 -18.23
C VAL A 44 -16.86 -1.27 -17.18
N GLY A 45 -17.52 -2.43 -17.32
CA GLY A 45 -17.38 -3.54 -16.40
C GLY A 45 -15.97 -4.13 -16.38
N ALA A 46 -15.36 -4.34 -17.54
CA ALA A 46 -14.00 -4.87 -17.64
C ALA A 46 -12.96 -3.87 -17.07
N SER A 47 -13.11 -2.60 -17.40
CA SER A 47 -12.25 -1.51 -16.91
C SER A 47 -12.39 -1.30 -15.42
N ALA A 48 -13.61 -1.32 -14.88
CA ALA A 48 -13.90 -1.25 -13.45
C ALA A 48 -13.32 -2.46 -12.69
N GLY A 49 -13.43 -3.66 -13.25
CA GLY A 49 -12.82 -4.87 -12.70
C GLY A 49 -11.31 -4.78 -12.64
N LEU A 50 -10.67 -4.25 -13.68
CA LEU A 50 -9.22 -4.07 -13.71
C LEU A 50 -8.74 -3.07 -12.66
N VAL A 51 -9.31 -1.87 -12.63
CA VAL A 51 -8.84 -0.82 -11.72
C VAL A 51 -9.30 -1.08 -10.29
N GLY A 52 -10.57 -1.43 -10.09
CA GLY A 52 -11.14 -1.66 -8.77
C GLY A 52 -10.66 -2.95 -8.11
N ASN A 53 -10.80 -4.09 -8.77
CA ASN A 53 -10.48 -5.38 -8.14
C ASN A 53 -9.00 -5.73 -8.27
N PHE A 54 -8.43 -5.62 -9.47
CA PHE A 54 -7.03 -6.00 -9.66
C PHE A 54 -6.07 -4.95 -9.15
N ALA A 55 -6.18 -3.68 -9.58
CA ALA A 55 -5.21 -2.66 -9.19
C ALA A 55 -5.32 -2.31 -7.70
N LEU A 56 -6.54 -1.99 -7.22
CA LEU A 56 -6.74 -1.55 -5.83
C LEU A 56 -6.80 -2.74 -4.86
N GLY A 57 -7.43 -3.86 -5.26
CA GLY A 57 -7.63 -5.03 -4.38
C GLY A 57 -6.44 -5.97 -4.29
N THR A 58 -5.61 -6.07 -5.33
CA THR A 58 -4.51 -7.03 -5.37
C THR A 58 -3.16 -6.37 -5.54
N LEU A 59 -3.00 -5.52 -6.57
CA LEU A 59 -1.70 -4.96 -6.91
C LEU A 59 -1.22 -3.97 -5.85
N LEU A 60 -2.07 -3.09 -5.36
CA LEU A 60 -1.72 -2.10 -4.33
C LEU A 60 -1.20 -2.75 -3.04
N PRO A 61 -1.90 -3.72 -2.39
CA PRO A 61 -1.39 -4.41 -1.22
C PRO A 61 -0.04 -5.11 -1.47
N LEU A 62 0.13 -5.74 -2.65
CA LEU A 62 1.39 -6.41 -3.02
C LEU A 62 2.54 -5.42 -3.19
N MET A 63 2.30 -4.28 -3.82
CA MET A 63 3.30 -3.22 -3.95
C MET A 63 3.69 -2.66 -2.58
N CYS A 64 2.71 -2.38 -1.73
CA CYS A 64 2.95 -1.91 -0.36
C CYS A 64 3.69 -2.95 0.48
N LEU A 65 3.43 -4.25 0.26
CA LEU A 65 4.16 -5.34 0.90
C LEU A 65 5.64 -5.36 0.49
N LEU A 66 5.92 -5.29 -0.81
CA LEU A 66 7.29 -5.25 -1.33
C LEU A 66 8.07 -4.05 -0.79
N ILE A 67 7.43 -2.87 -0.76
CA ILE A 67 8.03 -1.64 -0.26
C ILE A 67 8.19 -1.70 1.26
N GLY A 68 7.13 -1.98 2.01
CA GLY A 68 7.10 -1.97 3.47
C GLY A 68 8.08 -2.97 4.08
N THR A 69 8.13 -4.20 3.55
CA THR A 69 9.10 -5.21 4.00
C THR A 69 10.51 -4.94 3.48
N GLY A 70 10.65 -4.28 2.33
CA GLY A 70 11.94 -3.94 1.73
C GLY A 70 12.71 -2.85 2.46
N VAL A 71 12.01 -1.99 3.22
CA VAL A 71 12.62 -0.82 3.91
C VAL A 71 13.40 -1.21 5.17
N ILE A 72 12.97 -2.21 5.90
CA ILE A 72 13.56 -2.60 7.20
C ILE A 72 13.97 -4.07 7.21
N GLY A 73 13.19 -4.95 6.57
CA GLY A 73 13.39 -6.40 6.62
C GLY A 73 14.83 -6.84 6.32
N PRO A 74 15.43 -6.40 5.21
CA PRO A 74 16.80 -6.79 4.87
C PRO A 74 17.83 -6.43 5.92
N GLU A 75 17.69 -5.28 6.58
CA GLU A 75 18.62 -4.84 7.62
C GLU A 75 18.48 -5.67 8.92
N ILE A 76 17.27 -6.18 9.18
CA ILE A 76 17.01 -7.10 10.30
C ILE A 76 17.59 -8.48 9.97
N ASP A 77 17.36 -8.97 8.75
CA ASP A 77 17.80 -10.29 8.31
C ASP A 77 19.34 -10.38 8.25
N ASP A 78 20.00 -9.34 7.75
CA ASP A 78 21.46 -9.24 7.64
C ASP A 78 22.13 -8.84 8.96
N GLY A 79 21.37 -8.52 10.03
CA GLY A 79 21.88 -8.02 11.30
C GLY A 79 22.47 -6.60 11.25
N SER A 80 22.47 -5.96 10.09
CA SER A 80 23.05 -4.62 9.89
C SER A 80 22.28 -3.51 10.62
N ILE A 81 21.06 -3.78 11.05
CA ILE A 81 20.27 -2.87 11.88
C ILE A 81 21.00 -2.47 13.17
N VAL A 82 21.87 -3.34 13.71
CA VAL A 82 22.67 -3.06 14.92
C VAL A 82 23.57 -1.85 14.72
N TYR A 83 24.21 -1.74 13.55
CA TYR A 83 25.09 -0.57 13.25
C TYR A 83 24.29 0.72 13.16
N LEU A 84 23.03 0.65 12.71
CA LEU A 84 22.14 1.80 12.63
C LEU A 84 21.67 2.22 14.03
N LEU A 85 21.37 1.26 14.91
CA LEU A 85 20.89 1.48 16.27
C LEU A 85 22.00 1.95 17.24
N ASN A 86 23.26 1.71 16.92
CA ASN A 86 24.43 2.19 17.71
C ASN A 86 24.77 3.67 17.44
N LYS A 87 24.18 4.29 16.41
CA LYS A 87 24.36 5.72 16.19
C LYS A 87 23.53 6.53 17.19
N PRO A 88 23.96 7.76 17.57
CA PRO A 88 23.24 8.63 18.51
C PRO A 88 22.00 9.26 17.84
N VAL A 89 21.15 8.45 17.20
CA VAL A 89 19.91 8.88 16.55
C VAL A 89 18.74 8.19 17.26
N PRO A 90 17.72 8.94 17.68
CA PRO A 90 16.54 8.35 18.30
C PRO A 90 15.89 7.31 17.39
N ARG A 91 15.58 6.13 17.93
CA ARG A 91 14.98 5.00 17.16
C ARG A 91 13.67 5.39 16.46
N ARG A 92 12.89 6.29 17.07
CA ARG A 92 11.69 6.88 16.45
C ARG A 92 12.04 7.63 15.16
N THR A 93 13.11 8.42 15.16
CA THR A 93 13.56 9.17 13.98
C THR A 93 13.99 8.24 12.85
N ILE A 94 14.64 7.12 13.16
CA ILE A 94 15.03 6.10 12.18
C ILE A 94 13.79 5.52 11.52
N LEU A 95 12.81 5.03 12.32
CA LEU A 95 11.60 4.42 11.81
C LEU A 95 10.76 5.41 10.97
N LEU A 96 10.56 6.64 11.48
CA LEU A 96 9.81 7.67 10.77
C LEU A 96 10.49 8.08 9.46
N SER A 97 11.82 8.15 9.41
CA SER A 97 12.55 8.44 8.16
C SER A 97 12.38 7.32 7.14
N LYS A 98 12.40 6.06 7.59
CA LYS A 98 12.18 4.89 6.74
C LYS A 98 10.73 4.79 6.26
N LEU A 99 9.77 5.03 7.15
CA LEU A 99 8.34 5.07 6.80
C LEU A 99 8.06 6.18 5.78
N ALA A 100 8.67 7.35 5.93
CA ALA A 100 8.51 8.44 4.97
C ALA A 100 9.02 8.06 3.57
N VAL A 101 10.17 7.38 3.48
CA VAL A 101 10.68 6.86 2.21
C VAL A 101 9.75 5.79 1.65
N ALA A 102 9.25 4.87 2.49
CA ALA A 102 8.29 3.86 2.06
C ALA A 102 7.03 4.49 1.48
N LEU A 103 6.44 5.48 2.18
CA LEU A 103 5.25 6.21 1.72
C LEU A 103 5.49 6.97 0.41
N ALA A 104 6.64 7.65 0.28
CA ALA A 104 7.00 8.34 -0.96
C ALA A 104 7.16 7.35 -2.13
N THR A 105 7.77 6.18 -1.88
CA THR A 105 7.91 5.12 -2.89
C THR A 105 6.54 4.54 -3.25
N THR A 106 5.66 4.30 -2.28
CA THR A 106 4.28 3.85 -2.53
C THR A 106 3.50 4.87 -3.36
N LEU A 107 3.64 6.16 -3.06
CA LEU A 107 3.00 7.21 -3.84
C LEU A 107 3.42 7.14 -5.31
N VAL A 108 4.73 7.07 -5.59
CA VAL A 108 5.27 7.09 -6.95
C VAL A 108 4.99 5.81 -7.72
N PHE A 109 5.18 4.64 -7.09
CA PHE A 109 5.15 3.35 -7.80
C PHE A 109 3.82 2.60 -7.69
N ALA A 110 2.93 2.99 -6.78
CA ALA A 110 1.62 2.35 -6.64
C ALA A 110 0.46 3.33 -6.85
N VAL A 111 0.40 4.43 -6.10
CA VAL A 111 -0.74 5.35 -6.14
C VAL A 111 -0.85 6.06 -7.48
N LEU A 112 0.22 6.68 -7.96
CA LEU A 112 0.21 7.39 -9.24
C LEU A 112 -0.11 6.49 -10.44
N PRO A 113 0.45 5.27 -10.57
CA PRO A 113 0.06 4.36 -11.64
C PRO A 113 -1.40 3.90 -11.57
N ILE A 114 -1.96 3.70 -10.37
CA ILE A 114 -3.37 3.34 -10.21
C ILE A 114 -4.26 4.51 -10.64
N ALA A 115 -3.96 5.73 -10.21
CA ALA A 115 -4.68 6.92 -10.66
C ALA A 115 -4.57 7.11 -12.18
N ALA A 116 -3.39 6.91 -12.75
CA ALA A 116 -3.18 6.98 -14.19
C ALA A 116 -3.93 5.88 -14.95
N SER A 117 -4.01 4.65 -14.40
CA SER A 117 -4.79 3.57 -15.01
C SER A 117 -6.28 3.88 -15.05
N ALA A 118 -6.81 4.52 -13.99
CA ALA A 118 -8.19 5.01 -13.96
C ALA A 118 -8.44 6.11 -14.98
N ALA A 119 -7.48 7.02 -15.17
CA ALA A 119 -7.54 8.06 -16.20
C ALA A 119 -7.54 7.48 -17.63
N VAL A 120 -6.78 6.41 -17.86
CA VAL A 120 -6.74 5.73 -19.16
C VAL A 120 -8.02 4.94 -19.40
N ALA A 121 -8.57 4.28 -18.38
CA ALA A 121 -9.72 3.39 -18.49
C ALA A 121 -11.07 4.14 -18.64
N GLY A 122 -11.23 5.32 -18.03
CA GLY A 122 -12.47 6.08 -17.98
C GLY A 122 -12.57 7.19 -19.01
N ASP A 123 -13.79 7.57 -19.39
CA ASP A 123 -14.05 8.74 -20.26
C ASP A 123 -14.10 10.06 -19.45
N ASP A 124 -14.57 10.01 -18.22
CA ASP A 124 -14.54 11.17 -17.29
C ASP A 124 -13.25 11.16 -16.46
N HIS A 125 -12.18 11.68 -17.07
CA HIS A 125 -10.80 11.57 -16.59
C HIS A 125 -10.57 12.14 -15.19
N PHE A 126 -11.26 13.21 -14.78
CA PHE A 126 -10.95 13.88 -13.52
C PHE A 126 -11.62 13.23 -12.29
N LYS A 127 -12.91 12.95 -12.35
CA LYS A 127 -13.66 12.41 -11.21
C LYS A 127 -13.19 11.00 -10.86
N LEU A 128 -13.10 10.13 -11.86
CA LEU A 128 -12.69 8.74 -11.68
C LEU A 128 -11.23 8.61 -11.23
N THR A 129 -10.34 9.39 -11.86
CA THR A 129 -8.92 9.47 -11.48
C THR A 129 -8.77 9.95 -10.04
N GLY A 130 -9.56 10.97 -9.64
CA GLY A 130 -9.57 11.49 -8.29
C GLY A 130 -10.05 10.47 -7.27
N ALA A 131 -11.14 9.76 -7.57
CA ALA A 131 -11.71 8.74 -6.68
C ALA A 131 -10.74 7.57 -6.46
N TYR A 132 -10.23 6.96 -7.54
CA TYR A 132 -9.25 5.88 -7.40
C TYR A 132 -7.90 6.35 -6.86
N GLY A 133 -7.47 7.56 -7.20
CA GLY A 133 -6.26 8.18 -6.65
C GLY A 133 -6.36 8.39 -5.15
N LEU A 134 -7.50 8.90 -4.65
CA LEU A 134 -7.76 9.07 -3.22
C LEU A 134 -7.83 7.72 -2.50
N ALA A 135 -8.59 6.76 -3.04
CA ALA A 135 -8.68 5.42 -2.47
C ALA A 135 -7.30 4.75 -2.40
N ALA A 136 -6.51 4.80 -3.49
CA ALA A 136 -5.16 4.24 -3.54
C ALA A 136 -4.20 4.93 -2.57
N LEU A 137 -4.32 6.25 -2.38
CA LEU A 137 -3.52 7.00 -1.43
C LEU A 137 -3.81 6.57 0.01
N LEU A 138 -5.07 6.54 0.39
CA LEU A 138 -5.50 6.19 1.74
C LEU A 138 -5.17 4.72 2.08
N ALA A 139 -5.51 3.81 1.19
CA ALA A 139 -5.16 2.39 1.34
C ALA A 139 -3.65 2.18 1.33
N GLY A 140 -2.92 2.87 0.44
CA GLY A 140 -1.46 2.81 0.34
C GLY A 140 -0.76 3.23 1.62
N ILE A 141 -1.22 4.29 2.29
CA ILE A 141 -0.70 4.73 3.60
C ILE A 141 -0.92 3.63 4.64
N ALA A 142 -2.13 3.07 4.71
CA ALA A 142 -2.48 2.03 5.68
C ALA A 142 -1.67 0.75 5.45
N TYR A 143 -1.68 0.18 4.24
CA TYR A 143 -0.93 -1.04 3.91
C TYR A 143 0.58 -0.87 4.12
N THR A 144 1.16 0.24 3.66
CA THR A 144 2.59 0.49 3.84
C THR A 144 2.95 0.53 5.32
N THR A 145 2.14 1.18 6.15
CA THR A 145 2.38 1.26 7.60
C THR A 145 2.23 -0.11 8.26
N ILE A 146 1.22 -0.90 7.88
CA ILE A 146 1.02 -2.28 8.36
C ILE A 146 2.24 -3.14 8.01
N PHE A 147 2.71 -3.13 6.75
CA PHE A 147 3.80 -4.00 6.32
C PHE A 147 5.17 -3.56 6.85
N VAL A 148 5.38 -2.26 7.06
CA VAL A 148 6.55 -1.76 7.80
C VAL A 148 6.50 -2.25 9.26
N ALA A 149 5.36 -2.17 9.92
CA ALA A 149 5.20 -2.69 11.28
C ALA A 149 5.42 -4.21 11.32
N LEU A 150 4.84 -4.95 10.38
CA LEU A 150 4.98 -6.40 10.28
C LEU A 150 6.45 -6.81 10.10
N SER A 151 7.23 -6.08 9.31
CA SER A 151 8.66 -6.36 9.11
C SER A 151 9.52 -6.14 10.36
N VAL A 152 9.07 -5.27 11.28
CA VAL A 152 9.73 -5.09 12.59
C VAL A 152 9.29 -6.17 13.60
N LEU A 153 8.05 -6.69 13.45
CA LEU A 153 7.47 -7.66 14.38
C LEU A 153 7.95 -9.08 14.14
N THR A 154 8.14 -9.48 12.90
CA THR A 154 8.46 -10.87 12.52
C THR A 154 9.46 -10.97 11.38
N ARG A 155 10.30 -12.00 11.42
CA ARG A 155 11.23 -12.35 10.32
C ARG A 155 10.49 -12.86 9.07
N ASN A 156 9.30 -13.45 9.24
CA ASN A 156 8.48 -13.98 8.15
C ASN A 156 7.46 -12.95 7.61
N ALA A 157 7.78 -11.66 7.70
CA ALA A 157 6.88 -10.56 7.33
C ALA A 157 6.36 -10.68 5.89
N VAL A 158 7.20 -11.13 4.95
CA VAL A 158 6.81 -11.30 3.54
C VAL A 158 5.75 -12.39 3.39
N ILE A 159 5.92 -13.55 4.05
CA ILE A 159 4.97 -14.67 3.95
C ILE A 159 3.62 -14.30 4.57
N ILE A 160 3.65 -13.76 5.80
CA ILE A 160 2.42 -13.35 6.51
C ILE A 160 1.71 -12.23 5.75
N GLY A 161 2.48 -11.24 5.27
CA GLY A 161 1.94 -10.14 4.49
C GLY A 161 1.37 -10.57 3.14
N LEU A 162 1.98 -11.57 2.48
CA LEU A 162 1.46 -12.15 1.24
C LEU A 162 0.14 -12.88 1.46
N LEU A 163 0.05 -13.69 2.52
CA LEU A 163 -1.21 -14.33 2.91
C LEU A 163 -2.30 -13.31 3.21
N TYR A 164 -1.97 -12.25 3.94
CA TYR A 164 -2.91 -11.16 4.21
C TYR A 164 -3.35 -10.48 2.90
N ALA A 165 -2.41 -10.08 2.04
CA ALA A 165 -2.72 -9.36 0.81
C ALA A 165 -3.55 -10.19 -0.18
N LEU A 166 -3.22 -11.48 -0.37
CA LEU A 166 -3.90 -12.33 -1.34
C LEU A 166 -5.19 -12.94 -0.78
N LEU A 167 -5.16 -13.53 0.43
CA LEU A 167 -6.33 -14.20 0.98
C LEU A 167 -7.32 -13.21 1.59
N TRP A 168 -6.86 -12.28 2.44
CA TRP A 168 -7.76 -11.37 3.14
C TRP A 168 -8.30 -10.30 2.21
N GLU A 169 -7.43 -9.55 1.54
CA GLU A 169 -7.86 -8.44 0.67
C GLU A 169 -8.28 -8.90 -0.71
N GLY A 170 -7.54 -9.84 -1.32
CA GLY A 170 -7.80 -10.28 -2.69
C GLY A 170 -9.01 -11.20 -2.79
N VAL A 171 -9.19 -12.15 -1.88
CA VAL A 171 -10.28 -13.13 -1.93
C VAL A 171 -11.39 -12.80 -0.96
N LEU A 172 -11.11 -12.79 0.35
CA LEU A 172 -12.15 -12.66 1.37
C LEU A 172 -12.79 -11.27 1.37
N GLY A 173 -12.00 -10.20 1.29
CA GLY A 173 -12.47 -8.82 1.27
C GLY A 173 -13.26 -8.44 0.00
N GLY A 174 -13.10 -9.22 -1.09
CA GLY A 174 -13.84 -9.02 -2.34
C GLY A 174 -15.17 -9.76 -2.39
N TYR A 175 -15.22 -11.00 -1.85
CA TYR A 175 -16.31 -11.94 -2.12
C TYR A 175 -17.16 -12.30 -0.90
N VAL A 176 -16.62 -12.18 0.33
CA VAL A 176 -17.36 -12.62 1.53
C VAL A 176 -18.09 -11.46 2.20
N PRO A 177 -19.45 -11.47 2.24
CA PRO A 177 -20.24 -10.51 2.99
C PRO A 177 -19.81 -10.52 4.48
N GLY A 178 -19.67 -9.33 5.10
CA GLY A 178 -19.21 -9.19 6.48
C GLY A 178 -17.69 -9.08 6.64
N VAL A 179 -16.89 -9.74 5.80
CA VAL A 179 -15.42 -9.52 5.77
C VAL A 179 -15.08 -8.21 5.06
N LYS A 180 -15.95 -7.76 4.15
CA LYS A 180 -15.81 -6.46 3.48
C LYS A 180 -15.68 -5.31 4.48
N ASP A 181 -16.42 -5.34 5.59
CA ASP A 181 -16.43 -4.28 6.59
C ASP A 181 -15.08 -4.13 7.32
N VAL A 182 -14.23 -5.15 7.25
CA VAL A 182 -12.90 -5.19 7.90
C VAL A 182 -11.74 -5.12 6.89
N SER A 183 -12.03 -4.79 5.64
CA SER A 183 -11.04 -4.62 4.57
C SER A 183 -10.53 -3.17 4.51
N VAL A 184 -9.21 -2.99 4.47
CA VAL A 184 -8.57 -1.68 4.30
C VAL A 184 -8.98 -1.03 2.98
N ARG A 185 -9.16 -1.83 1.93
CA ARG A 185 -9.68 -1.38 0.64
C ARG A 185 -11.05 -0.72 0.80
N GLN A 186 -11.98 -1.34 1.51
CA GLN A 186 -13.33 -0.83 1.71
C GLN A 186 -13.34 0.48 2.52
N TRP A 187 -12.48 0.56 3.54
CA TRP A 187 -12.32 1.81 4.30
C TRP A 187 -11.78 2.95 3.46
N ALA A 188 -10.90 2.66 2.50
CA ALA A 188 -10.34 3.67 1.60
C ALA A 188 -11.31 4.08 0.49
N LEU A 189 -12.20 3.18 0.04
CA LEU A 189 -13.25 3.47 -0.93
C LEU A 189 -14.34 4.38 -0.34
N ALA A 190 -14.62 4.30 0.96
CA ALA A 190 -15.69 5.06 1.60
C ALA A 190 -15.61 6.59 1.37
N PRO A 191 -14.47 7.28 1.56
CA PRO A 191 -14.37 8.71 1.21
C PRO A 191 -14.28 8.95 -0.30
N ALA A 192 -13.78 7.99 -1.09
CA ALA A 192 -13.64 8.12 -2.54
C ALA A 192 -14.99 8.05 -3.27
N GLU A 193 -15.94 7.29 -2.76
CA GLU A 193 -17.30 7.16 -3.29
C GLU A 193 -18.00 8.52 -3.43
N HIS A 194 -17.75 9.46 -2.50
CA HIS A 194 -18.35 10.79 -2.55
C HIS A 194 -17.82 11.73 -3.65
N LEU A 195 -16.76 11.32 -4.34
CA LEU A 195 -16.23 12.07 -5.49
C LEU A 195 -16.97 11.76 -6.79
N LEU A 196 -17.79 10.73 -6.80
CA LEU A 196 -18.57 10.27 -7.94
C LEU A 196 -20.06 10.40 -7.67
N ASP A 197 -20.84 10.54 -8.74
CA ASP A 197 -22.29 10.39 -8.66
C ASP A 197 -22.65 8.92 -8.38
N ALA A 198 -23.78 8.65 -7.74
CA ALA A 198 -24.12 7.29 -7.27
C ALA A 198 -24.16 6.24 -8.40
N ALA A 199 -24.59 6.64 -9.61
CA ALA A 199 -24.63 5.76 -10.77
C ALA A 199 -23.20 5.41 -11.26
N ASP A 200 -22.32 6.42 -11.30
CA ASP A 200 -20.92 6.24 -11.71
C ASP A 200 -20.14 5.45 -10.65
N ALA A 201 -20.36 5.73 -9.36
CA ALA A 201 -19.74 4.97 -8.27
C ALA A 201 -20.08 3.48 -8.34
N ALA A 202 -21.34 3.14 -8.59
CA ALA A 202 -21.80 1.75 -8.77
C ALA A 202 -21.21 1.12 -10.05
N GLY A 203 -21.26 1.84 -11.17
CA GLY A 203 -20.76 1.37 -12.47
C GLY A 203 -19.24 1.08 -12.45
N TRP A 204 -18.47 1.91 -11.78
CA TRP A 204 -17.01 1.78 -11.66
C TRP A 204 -16.54 0.97 -10.44
N GLY A 205 -17.46 0.46 -9.61
CA GLY A 205 -17.11 -0.34 -8.44
C GLY A 205 -16.40 0.45 -7.33
N VAL A 206 -16.62 1.77 -7.28
CA VAL A 206 -16.14 2.68 -6.22
C VAL A 206 -17.20 2.77 -5.11
N THR A 207 -17.81 1.65 -4.76
CA THR A 207 -18.77 1.56 -3.67
C THR A 207 -18.15 0.97 -2.43
N SER A 208 -18.51 1.48 -1.25
CA SER A 208 -18.03 1.00 0.02
C SER A 208 -19.12 0.30 0.83
N ALA A 209 -18.73 -0.74 1.57
CA ALA A 209 -19.59 -1.44 2.51
C ALA A 209 -19.79 -0.65 3.82
N VAL A 210 -18.93 0.34 4.09
CA VAL A 210 -18.91 1.11 5.35
C VAL A 210 -19.12 2.60 5.11
N SER A 211 -19.61 3.31 6.13
CA SER A 211 -19.73 4.77 6.04
C SER A 211 -18.36 5.45 6.04
N THR A 212 -18.28 6.64 5.45
CA THR A 212 -17.05 7.44 5.36
C THR A 212 -16.42 7.70 6.73
N THR A 213 -17.23 7.98 7.75
CA THR A 213 -16.72 8.20 9.11
C THR A 213 -16.05 6.95 9.66
N VAL A 214 -16.67 5.78 9.49
CA VAL A 214 -16.09 4.50 9.90
C VAL A 214 -14.82 4.21 9.10
N GLY A 215 -14.82 4.40 7.79
CA GLY A 215 -13.65 4.21 6.95
C GLY A 215 -12.46 5.04 7.39
N ILE A 216 -12.64 6.35 7.58
CA ILE A 216 -11.56 7.25 8.02
C ILE A 216 -11.08 6.90 9.43
N THR A 217 -11.99 6.62 10.38
CA THR A 217 -11.59 6.27 11.76
C THR A 217 -10.81 4.96 11.81
N MET A 218 -11.22 3.93 11.06
CA MET A 218 -10.51 2.65 10.98
C MET A 218 -9.13 2.80 10.31
N LEU A 219 -9.03 3.56 9.22
CA LEU A 219 -7.74 3.87 8.60
C LEU A 219 -6.80 4.57 9.57
N ALA A 220 -7.29 5.60 10.27
CA ALA A 220 -6.50 6.33 11.26
C ALA A 220 -6.07 5.41 12.42
N ALA A 221 -6.97 4.57 12.94
CA ALA A 221 -6.68 3.63 14.01
C ALA A 221 -5.60 2.62 13.60
N VAL A 222 -5.68 2.08 12.38
CA VAL A 222 -4.69 1.13 11.85
C VAL A 222 -3.33 1.81 11.64
N VAL A 223 -3.29 2.98 11.03
CA VAL A 223 -2.03 3.72 10.78
C VAL A 223 -1.34 4.09 12.09
N LEU A 224 -2.09 4.65 13.04
CA LEU A 224 -1.56 5.04 14.34
C LEU A 224 -1.16 3.82 15.18
N GLY A 225 -1.99 2.79 15.20
CA GLY A 225 -1.75 1.55 15.94
C GLY A 225 -0.53 0.79 15.41
N ALA A 226 -0.45 0.57 14.10
CA ALA A 226 0.69 -0.09 13.47
C ALA A 226 1.99 0.72 13.65
N GLY A 227 1.92 2.04 13.51
CA GLY A 227 3.05 2.92 13.76
C GLY A 227 3.53 2.86 15.21
N TRP A 228 2.60 2.88 16.17
CA TRP A 228 2.92 2.78 17.61
C TRP A 228 3.55 1.45 17.97
N ILE A 229 2.98 0.34 17.49
CA ILE A 229 3.50 -1.02 17.69
C ILE A 229 4.92 -1.13 17.10
N ALA A 230 5.15 -0.62 15.89
CA ALA A 230 6.46 -0.65 15.25
C ALA A 230 7.52 0.12 16.07
N ILE A 231 7.17 1.32 16.57
CA ILE A 231 8.06 2.12 17.43
C ILE A 231 8.34 1.38 18.74
N GLY A 232 7.32 0.78 19.36
CA GLY A 232 7.42 0.03 20.61
C GLY A 232 8.37 -1.16 20.46
N LYS A 233 8.16 -1.98 19.42
CA LYS A 233 8.99 -3.16 19.15
C LYS A 233 10.44 -2.79 18.83
N LEU A 234 10.68 -1.72 18.08
CA LEU A 234 12.02 -1.26 17.76
C LEU A 234 12.82 -0.83 19.01
N LYS A 235 12.13 -0.37 20.08
CA LYS A 235 12.76 -0.04 21.36
C LYS A 235 13.18 -1.28 22.15
N THR A 236 12.41 -2.39 22.02
CA THR A 236 12.66 -3.65 22.74
C THR A 236 13.61 -4.59 22.00
N LEU A 237 13.90 -4.32 20.72
CA LEU A 237 14.99 -4.99 20.02
C LEU A 237 16.31 -4.63 20.73
N ARG A 238 16.56 -5.31 21.84
CA ARG A 238 17.86 -5.32 22.50
C ARG A 238 18.80 -6.15 21.63
N LEU A 239 20.01 -5.66 21.54
CA LEU A 239 21.19 -6.28 21.04
C LEU A 239 21.35 -7.70 21.65
N ALA A 240 20.67 -8.68 21.09
CA ALA A 240 20.94 -10.08 21.37
C ALA A 240 22.25 -10.55 20.69
N ALA A 241 23.20 -9.62 20.51
CA ALA A 241 24.49 -9.84 19.87
C ALA A 241 25.67 -9.45 20.79
N ALA A 242 25.48 -9.59 22.09
CA ALA A 242 26.52 -9.39 23.10
C ALA A 242 26.56 -10.54 24.11
N GLU A 243 26.33 -11.79 23.64
CA GLU A 243 26.73 -13.01 24.36
C GLU A 243 27.44 -13.93 23.41
#